data_9000c5d6cf945f6ae434b30b18ea7f4e
#
_entry.id   9000c5d6cf945f6ae434b30b18ea7f4e
#
_cell.length_a   1.000
_cell.length_b   1.000
_cell.length_c   1.000
_cell.angle_alpha   90.00
_cell.angle_beta   90.00
_cell.angle_gamma   90.00
#
_symmetry.space_group_name_H-M   'P 1'
#
loop_
_entity.id
_entity.type
_entity.pdbx_description
1 polymer ?
#
loop_
_entity_poly.entity_id
_entity_poly.type
_entity_poly.pdbx_seq_one_letter_code
_entity_poly.pdbx_strand_id
1 'polypeptide(L)'
;MNLNIKRYLAQSLCTLVAFSVIGVQAQEIEEVTVTAQKREQNQQDVPVALDAFSAEMLQQSSIKTMSDLASITPVLDSYQSQNSGFSSWGIRSLNTSSQNFGLESAVGAYVDGVYRSRQSAISNQLTDIEAVEVLRGP
;
A
#
# COMPACT_ATOMS: atom_id res chain seq x y z
N MET A 1 49.12 10.26 44.59
CA MET A 1 48.08 10.27 43.58
C MET A 1 46.80 9.84 44.27
N ASN A 2 45.88 10.79 44.50
CA ASN A 2 44.80 10.73 45.47
C ASN A 2 43.76 9.62 45.16
N LEU A 3 43.40 8.88 46.16
CA LEU A 3 42.41 7.77 46.11
C LEU A 3 41.05 8.24 45.52
N ASN A 4 40.71 9.49 45.70
CA ASN A 4 39.50 10.12 45.18
C ASN A 4 39.48 10.23 43.67
N ILE A 5 40.61 10.50 43.00
CA ILE A 5 40.69 10.61 41.55
C ILE A 5 40.44 9.26 40.87
N LYS A 6 40.91 8.17 41.46
CA LYS A 6 40.65 6.79 40.98
C LYS A 6 39.18 6.41 41.08
N ARG A 7 38.46 6.87 42.11
CA ARG A 7 37.03 6.64 42.29
C ARG A 7 36.18 7.38 41.25
N TYR A 8 36.51 8.65 40.93
CA TYR A 8 35.82 9.43 39.92
C TYR A 8 36.07 8.91 38.50
N LEU A 9 37.31 8.43 38.23
CA LEU A 9 37.62 7.80 36.95
C LEU A 9 36.88 6.48 36.74
N ALA A 10 36.75 5.65 37.81
CA ALA A 10 35.99 4.41 37.72
C ALA A 10 34.48 4.64 37.57
N GLN A 11 33.92 5.66 38.22
CA GLN A 11 32.52 6.03 38.10
C GLN A 11 32.21 6.62 36.71
N SER A 12 33.10 7.43 36.15
CA SER A 12 32.96 7.97 34.79
C SER A 12 33.03 6.89 33.71
N LEU A 13 33.86 5.87 33.91
CA LEU A 13 33.99 4.77 32.94
C LEU A 13 32.74 3.86 32.95
N CYS A 14 32.12 3.64 34.15
CA CYS A 14 30.87 2.86 34.25
C CYS A 14 29.67 3.57 33.58
N THR A 15 29.58 4.91 33.65
CA THR A 15 28.49 5.66 32.99
C THR A 15 28.65 5.67 31.48
N LEU A 16 29.86 5.62 30.91
CA LEU A 16 30.11 5.59 29.51
C LEU A 16 29.70 4.26 28.83
N VAL A 17 29.83 3.14 29.58
CA VAL A 17 29.49 1.80 29.09
C VAL A 17 27.98 1.54 29.12
N ALA A 18 27.22 2.21 29.99
CA ALA A 18 25.78 2.04 30.09
C ALA A 18 25.00 2.69 28.91
N PHE A 19 25.63 3.57 28.13
CA PHE A 19 24.97 4.28 27.02
C PHE A 19 25.07 3.56 25.66
N SER A 20 25.76 2.43 25.56
CA SER A 20 26.05 1.76 24.28
C SER A 20 25.07 0.63 23.93
N VAL A 21 23.97 0.42 24.69
CA VAL A 21 22.95 -0.59 24.38
C VAL A 21 21.63 0.10 23.97
N ILE A 22 21.73 1.02 23.00
CA ILE A 22 20.55 1.36 22.22
C ILE A 22 20.45 0.26 21.16
N GLY A 23 19.69 -0.78 21.47
CA GLY A 23 19.35 -1.81 20.51
C GLY A 23 18.66 -1.15 19.30
N VAL A 24 19.33 -1.16 18.15
CA VAL A 24 18.69 -0.91 16.88
C VAL A 24 17.66 -2.02 16.71
N GLN A 25 16.41 -1.73 17.02
CA GLN A 25 15.32 -2.60 16.59
C GLN A 25 15.26 -2.50 15.07
N ALA A 26 15.71 -3.56 14.41
CA ALA A 26 15.45 -3.73 12.98
C ALA A 26 13.91 -3.74 12.84
N GLN A 27 13.35 -2.76 12.16
CA GLN A 27 11.96 -2.81 11.75
C GLN A 27 11.84 -4.04 10.85
N GLU A 28 11.06 -5.02 11.29
CA GLU A 28 10.67 -6.15 10.47
C GLU A 28 9.91 -5.57 9.28
N ILE A 29 10.48 -5.70 8.08
CA ILE A 29 9.82 -5.26 6.87
C ILE A 29 8.69 -6.26 6.65
N GLU A 30 7.45 -5.81 6.76
CA GLU A 30 6.28 -6.61 6.49
C GLU A 30 6.35 -7.13 5.05
N GLU A 31 6.44 -8.45 4.92
CA GLU A 31 6.49 -9.12 3.62
C GLU A 31 5.10 -9.17 3.02
N VAL A 32 4.84 -8.33 2.02
CA VAL A 32 3.55 -8.28 1.36
C VAL A 32 3.49 -9.35 0.27
N THR A 33 2.62 -10.33 0.47
CA THR A 33 2.31 -11.37 -0.52
C THR A 33 1.26 -10.85 -1.50
N VAL A 34 1.50 -11.03 -2.79
CA VAL A 34 0.61 -10.58 -3.87
C VAL A 34 0.18 -11.73 -4.77
N THR A 35 -1.01 -11.58 -5.37
CA THR A 35 -1.62 -12.60 -6.25
C THR A 35 -1.78 -12.12 -7.70
N ALA A 36 -1.18 -10.97 -8.04
CA ALA A 36 -1.31 -10.29 -9.33
C ALA A 36 -1.10 -11.18 -10.57
N GLN A 37 -0.26 -12.20 -10.46
CA GLN A 37 -0.01 -13.17 -11.54
C GLN A 37 -0.74 -14.50 -11.35
N LYS A 38 -1.79 -14.56 -10.53
CA LYS A 38 -2.51 -15.78 -10.14
C LYS A 38 -1.60 -16.79 -9.41
N ARG A 39 -0.57 -16.29 -8.73
CA ARG A 39 0.36 -17.04 -7.89
C ARG A 39 0.66 -16.19 -6.67
N GLU A 40 0.74 -16.81 -5.54
CA GLU A 40 1.24 -16.17 -4.33
C GLU A 40 2.74 -15.94 -4.48
N GLN A 41 3.15 -14.70 -4.51
CA GLN A 41 4.56 -14.29 -4.64
C GLN A 41 4.83 -13.10 -3.73
N ASN A 42 6.09 -12.94 -3.31
CA ASN A 42 6.51 -11.71 -2.67
C ASN A 42 6.42 -10.56 -3.68
N GLN A 43 5.88 -9.41 -3.25
CA GLN A 43 5.78 -8.22 -4.09
C GLN A 43 7.10 -7.85 -4.77
N GLN A 44 8.23 -8.06 -4.09
CA GLN A 44 9.57 -7.75 -4.61
C GLN A 44 10.03 -8.69 -5.73
N ASP A 45 9.47 -9.89 -5.82
CA ASP A 45 9.84 -10.91 -6.82
C ASP A 45 9.01 -10.79 -8.10
N VAL A 46 7.95 -9.98 -8.07
CA VAL A 46 7.07 -9.80 -9.24
C VAL A 46 7.72 -8.85 -10.25
N PRO A 47 7.99 -9.29 -11.50
CA PRO A 47 8.68 -8.48 -12.51
C PRO A 47 7.77 -7.41 -13.16
N VAL A 48 6.75 -6.95 -12.46
CA VAL A 48 5.79 -5.93 -12.91
C VAL A 48 5.71 -4.84 -11.85
N ALA A 49 5.68 -3.59 -12.27
CA ALA A 49 5.49 -2.48 -11.35
C ALA A 49 4.07 -2.56 -10.73
N LEU A 50 4.02 -2.79 -9.43
CA LEU A 50 2.80 -3.09 -8.69
C LEU A 50 2.84 -2.39 -7.33
N ASP A 51 1.72 -1.81 -6.94
CA ASP A 51 1.49 -1.32 -5.57
C ASP A 51 0.47 -2.25 -4.91
N ALA A 52 0.78 -2.78 -3.74
CA ALA A 52 -0.10 -3.64 -2.96
C ALA A 52 -0.42 -3.00 -1.62
N PHE A 53 -1.68 -3.09 -1.20
CA PHE A 53 -2.21 -2.53 0.03
C PHE A 53 -2.95 -3.63 0.79
N SER A 54 -2.47 -4.00 1.96
CA SER A 54 -3.15 -4.96 2.83
C SER A 54 -4.37 -4.34 3.51
N ALA A 55 -5.26 -5.17 4.06
CA ALA A 55 -6.40 -4.72 4.84
C ALA A 55 -5.99 -3.80 6.00
N GLU A 56 -4.90 -4.14 6.69
CA GLU A 56 -4.35 -3.38 7.80
C GLU A 56 -3.89 -1.99 7.37
N MET A 57 -3.17 -1.90 6.24
CA MET A 57 -2.71 -0.62 5.67
C MET A 57 -3.89 0.27 5.29
N LEU A 58 -4.92 -0.30 4.65
CA LEU A 58 -6.14 0.42 4.27
C LEU A 58 -6.87 0.96 5.50
N GLN A 59 -7.00 0.16 6.57
CA GLN A 59 -7.64 0.55 7.81
C GLN A 59 -6.84 1.64 8.56
N GLN A 60 -5.53 1.46 8.71
CA GLN A 60 -4.65 2.44 9.37
C GLN A 60 -4.66 3.79 8.66
N SER A 61 -4.71 3.78 7.33
CA SER A 61 -4.78 4.99 6.50
C SER A 61 -6.21 5.54 6.34
N SER A 62 -7.22 4.90 6.96
CA SER A 62 -8.64 5.28 6.84
C SER A 62 -9.16 5.28 5.40
N ILE A 63 -8.61 4.45 4.55
CA ILE A 63 -8.99 4.31 3.14
C ILE A 63 -10.21 3.41 3.04
N LYS A 64 -11.31 3.96 2.54
CA LYS A 64 -12.60 3.27 2.44
C LYS A 64 -13.14 3.21 1.03
N THR A 65 -12.61 4.02 0.13
CA THR A 65 -13.08 4.13 -1.24
C THR A 65 -11.92 4.08 -2.24
N MET A 66 -12.23 3.80 -3.51
CA MET A 66 -11.25 3.89 -4.60
C MET A 66 -10.71 5.31 -4.76
N SER A 67 -11.50 6.34 -4.42
CA SER A 67 -11.05 7.73 -4.43
C SER A 67 -10.03 8.01 -3.33
N ASP A 68 -10.21 7.42 -2.14
CA ASP A 68 -9.22 7.53 -1.06
C ASP A 68 -7.93 6.83 -1.46
N LEU A 69 -8.02 5.64 -2.07
CA LEU A 69 -6.87 4.91 -2.57
C LEU A 69 -6.09 5.69 -3.62
N ALA A 70 -6.79 6.37 -4.54
CA ALA A 70 -6.18 7.23 -5.54
C ALA A 70 -5.40 8.41 -4.91
N SER A 71 -5.81 8.88 -3.74
CA SER A 71 -5.12 9.98 -3.06
C SER A 71 -3.71 9.61 -2.56
N ILE A 72 -3.46 8.33 -2.29
CA ILE A 72 -2.17 7.81 -1.84
C ILE A 72 -1.39 7.06 -2.93
N THR A 73 -2.03 6.79 -4.06
CA THR A 73 -1.44 6.05 -5.19
C THR A 73 -1.29 6.98 -6.40
N PRO A 74 -0.11 7.60 -6.62
CA PRO A 74 0.05 8.67 -7.63
C PRO A 74 -0.26 8.26 -9.07
N VAL A 75 -0.30 6.97 -9.37
CA VAL A 75 -0.57 6.45 -10.71
C VAL A 75 -2.02 6.10 -10.95
N LEU A 76 -2.83 6.11 -9.88
CA LEU A 76 -4.25 5.80 -9.91
C LEU A 76 -5.06 7.09 -9.91
N ASP A 77 -5.82 7.31 -10.96
CA ASP A 77 -6.77 8.42 -11.07
C ASP A 77 -8.17 7.91 -10.73
N SER A 78 -8.93 8.64 -9.94
CA SER A 78 -10.31 8.33 -9.62
C SER A 78 -11.22 9.48 -10.04
N TYR A 79 -12.23 9.15 -10.79
CA TYR A 79 -13.23 10.12 -11.28
C TYR A 79 -14.61 9.71 -10.78
N GLN A 80 -15.21 10.57 -10.01
CA GLN A 80 -16.58 10.38 -9.54
C GLN A 80 -17.53 11.18 -10.45
N SER A 81 -18.48 10.48 -11.05
CA SER A 81 -19.56 11.14 -11.79
C SER A 81 -20.53 11.85 -10.85
N GLN A 82 -21.33 12.78 -11.38
CA GLN A 82 -22.40 13.47 -10.64
C GLN A 82 -23.41 12.50 -10.01
N ASN A 83 -23.54 11.31 -10.59
CA ASN A 83 -24.34 10.21 -10.02
C ASN A 83 -23.40 9.29 -9.21
N SER A 84 -23.62 9.20 -7.93
CA SER A 84 -22.80 8.42 -6.97
C SER A 84 -22.65 6.93 -7.29
N GLY A 85 -23.43 6.40 -8.24
CA GLY A 85 -23.33 5.02 -8.72
C GLY A 85 -22.32 4.79 -9.85
N PHE A 86 -21.74 5.86 -10.42
CA PHE A 86 -20.81 5.75 -11.55
C PHE A 86 -19.47 6.38 -11.19
N SER A 87 -18.59 5.60 -10.62
CA SER A 87 -17.18 5.93 -10.51
C SER A 87 -16.39 5.26 -11.63
N SER A 88 -15.35 5.94 -12.09
CA SER A 88 -14.34 5.37 -12.98
C SER A 88 -12.96 5.66 -12.43
N TRP A 89 -12.03 4.78 -12.72
CA TRP A 89 -10.64 4.94 -12.38
C TRP A 89 -9.76 4.70 -13.59
N GLY A 90 -8.62 5.34 -13.58
CA GLY A 90 -7.60 5.24 -14.61
C GLY A 90 -6.24 4.92 -14.00
N ILE A 91 -5.33 4.43 -14.82
CA ILE A 91 -3.93 4.25 -14.48
C ILE A 91 -3.09 5.00 -15.51
N ARG A 92 -2.15 5.83 -15.05
CA ARG A 92 -1.31 6.67 -15.92
C ARG A 92 -2.14 7.54 -16.88
N SER A 93 -3.23 8.11 -16.38
CA SER A 93 -4.19 8.94 -17.15
C SER A 93 -4.93 8.20 -18.28
N LEU A 94 -4.83 6.87 -18.36
CA LEU A 94 -5.66 6.06 -19.23
C LEU A 94 -6.95 5.72 -18.52
N ASN A 95 -8.04 6.32 -18.94
CA ASN A 95 -9.37 6.17 -18.37
C ASN A 95 -10.42 5.96 -19.45
N THR A 96 -11.44 5.19 -19.14
CA THR A 96 -12.67 5.07 -19.94
C THR A 96 -13.82 5.62 -19.12
N SER A 97 -14.61 6.51 -19.72
CA SER A 97 -15.78 7.07 -19.04
C SER A 97 -16.74 5.96 -18.62
N SER A 98 -17.11 5.95 -17.33
CA SER A 98 -18.08 5.00 -16.77
C SER A 98 -19.47 5.08 -17.41
N GLN A 99 -19.77 6.18 -18.10
CA GLN A 99 -21.05 6.39 -18.78
C GLN A 99 -21.07 5.86 -20.21
N ASN A 100 -19.93 5.40 -20.72
CA ASN A 100 -19.86 4.82 -22.06
C ASN A 100 -20.09 3.30 -22.01
N PHE A 101 -21.34 2.90 -22.08
CA PHE A 101 -21.74 1.48 -21.98
C PHE A 101 -21.34 0.63 -23.20
N GLY A 102 -20.91 1.25 -24.29
CA GLY A 102 -20.48 0.57 -25.51
C GLY A 102 -18.99 0.19 -25.53
N LEU A 103 -18.20 0.70 -24.60
CA LEU A 103 -16.77 0.43 -24.53
C LEU A 103 -16.39 -0.36 -23.30
N GLU A 104 -15.41 -1.22 -23.45
CA GLU A 104 -14.76 -1.89 -22.36
C GLU A 104 -13.81 -0.94 -21.61
N SER A 105 -13.58 -1.17 -20.35
CA SER A 105 -12.72 -0.32 -19.54
C SER A 105 -11.26 -0.43 -19.98
N ALA A 106 -10.58 0.71 -20.11
CA ALA A 106 -9.15 0.77 -20.40
C ALA A 106 -8.29 0.15 -19.28
N VAL A 107 -8.80 0.20 -18.05
CA VAL A 107 -8.19 -0.44 -16.88
C VAL A 107 -9.03 -1.64 -16.49
N GLY A 108 -8.46 -2.83 -16.64
CA GLY A 108 -9.10 -4.07 -16.21
C GLY A 108 -9.21 -4.13 -14.68
N ALA A 109 -10.34 -4.59 -14.20
CA ALA A 109 -10.53 -4.81 -12.77
C ALA A 109 -10.94 -6.25 -12.48
N TYR A 110 -10.40 -6.80 -11.41
CA TYR A 110 -10.66 -8.14 -10.96
C TYR A 110 -11.14 -8.09 -9.50
N VAL A 111 -12.17 -8.84 -9.19
CA VAL A 111 -12.66 -9.05 -7.82
C VAL A 111 -12.65 -10.55 -7.58
N ASP A 112 -11.91 -10.99 -6.58
CA ASP A 112 -11.71 -12.42 -6.25
C ASP A 112 -11.26 -13.24 -7.49
N GLY A 113 -10.35 -12.67 -8.29
CA GLY A 113 -9.84 -13.29 -9.50
C GLY A 113 -10.80 -13.27 -10.70
N VAL A 114 -12.02 -12.72 -10.55
CA VAL A 114 -13.03 -12.62 -11.61
C VAL A 114 -12.94 -11.27 -12.30
N TYR A 115 -12.70 -11.30 -13.60
CA TYR A 115 -12.66 -10.08 -14.42
C TYR A 115 -14.02 -9.38 -14.46
N ARG A 116 -14.01 -8.07 -14.25
CA ARG A 116 -15.16 -7.18 -14.36
C ARG A 116 -14.93 -6.24 -15.55
N SER A 117 -15.66 -6.45 -16.61
CA SER A 117 -15.52 -5.67 -17.86
C SER A 117 -15.92 -4.20 -17.70
N ARG A 118 -16.72 -3.88 -16.69
CA ARG A 118 -17.20 -2.53 -16.43
C ARG A 118 -16.86 -2.11 -15.00
N GLN A 119 -16.21 -0.98 -14.86
CA GLN A 119 -15.90 -0.39 -13.55
C GLN A 119 -17.17 -0.03 -12.77
N SER A 120 -18.23 0.40 -13.45
CA SER A 120 -19.52 0.69 -12.82
C SER A 120 -20.21 -0.52 -12.17
N ALA A 121 -19.77 -1.74 -12.48
CA ALA A 121 -20.26 -2.96 -11.83
C ALA A 121 -19.51 -3.28 -10.52
N ILE A 122 -18.50 -2.49 -10.15
CA ILE A 122 -17.72 -2.66 -8.94
C ILE A 122 -18.09 -1.55 -7.96
N SER A 123 -18.32 -1.93 -6.72
CA SER A 123 -18.55 -0.95 -5.66
C SER A 123 -17.35 -0.01 -5.53
N ASN A 124 -17.62 1.28 -5.39
CA ASN A 124 -16.58 2.25 -5.07
C ASN A 124 -16.08 2.12 -3.61
N GLN A 125 -16.80 1.37 -2.79
CA GLN A 125 -16.45 1.14 -1.38
C GLN A 125 -15.59 -0.11 -1.24
N LEU A 126 -14.47 0.05 -0.55
CA LEU A 126 -13.55 -1.01 -0.20
C LEU A 126 -13.97 -1.60 1.15
N THR A 127 -15.06 -2.37 1.15
CA THR A 127 -15.60 -3.01 2.34
C THR A 127 -15.25 -4.48 2.31
N ASP A 128 -14.74 -4.99 3.43
CA ASP A 128 -14.38 -6.41 3.60
C ASP A 128 -13.36 -6.89 2.54
N ILE A 129 -12.37 -6.06 2.28
CA ILE A 129 -11.29 -6.32 1.30
C ILE A 129 -10.06 -6.81 2.06
N GLU A 130 -9.50 -7.94 1.63
CA GLU A 130 -8.25 -8.49 2.15
C GLU A 130 -7.04 -7.70 1.65
N ALA A 131 -7.01 -7.41 0.36
CA ALA A 131 -5.95 -6.63 -0.25
C ALA A 131 -6.43 -5.93 -1.53
N VAL A 132 -5.73 -4.85 -1.91
CA VAL A 132 -5.88 -4.21 -3.22
C VAL A 132 -4.53 -4.18 -3.91
N GLU A 133 -4.48 -4.65 -5.13
CA GLU A 133 -3.28 -4.68 -5.96
C GLU A 133 -3.48 -3.79 -7.20
N VAL A 134 -2.58 -2.83 -7.41
CA VAL A 134 -2.62 -1.91 -8.55
C VAL A 134 -1.43 -2.21 -9.47
N LEU A 135 -1.69 -2.88 -10.58
CA LEU A 135 -0.68 -3.25 -11.57
C LEU A 135 -0.56 -2.14 -12.61
N ARG A 136 0.64 -1.60 -12.75
CA ARG A 136 0.93 -0.49 -13.66
C ARG A 136 1.27 -0.94 -15.08
N GLY A 137 1.34 -2.25 -15.30
CA GLY A 137 1.80 -2.84 -16.53
C GLY A 137 3.31 -2.74 -16.74
N PRO A 138 3.87 -3.30 -17.81
CA PRO A 138 5.29 -3.22 -18.15
C PRO A 138 5.71 -1.81 -18.54
#